data_3db56d4ef34cff222ae7891663451278
#
_entry.id   3db56d4ef34cff222ae7891663451278
#
_cell.length_a   1.000
_cell.length_b   1.000
_cell.length_c   1.000
_cell.angle_alpha   90.00
_cell.angle_beta   90.00
_cell.angle_gamma   90.00
#
_symmetry.space_group_name_H-M   'P 1'
#
loop_
_entity.id
_entity.type
_entity.pdbx_description
1 polymer ?
#
loop_
_entity_poly.entity_id
_entity_poly.type
_entity_poly.pdbx_seq_one_letter_code
_entity_poly.pdbx_strand_id
1 'polypeptide(L)'
;MKKLSGWQKVGLFAGVGCFSIIAIAVVGFAIAVAYARSTLANLGDTTPKRVERSIALPGTTAEAPDPTVKPGTAKSGAETTSGGPMKLALELQEGTFVIKPGAAGSRVEVEGEFSEALYTLTEQTDTVGGSTRTTVRFRSKAPAWARMLAGVGNGDDNRPRLTVSIPTGVPIDLSLNVSMGESRIDLGGLTLSELGLDLAMGNHEVDFKEPVAGGMERFRLNARMGNVSVENLGNARAKSIDTSGSMGNVTADLGGEWRQGSEAELSFTQSMGEVRLSVPTKVRLEADVRDSNGKHESRGADADQTTDPKAPLLRVRVSTSMGESRVTRY
;
A
#
# COMPACT_ATOMS: atom_id res chain seq x y z
N MET A 1 6.03 -10.43 -72.65
CA MET A 1 6.05 -10.06 -71.19
C MET A 1 4.71 -9.40 -70.81
N LYS A 2 3.86 -10.11 -70.08
CA LYS A 2 2.55 -9.56 -69.62
C LYS A 2 2.79 -8.48 -68.61
N LYS A 3 2.35 -7.23 -68.87
CA LYS A 3 2.38 -6.13 -67.93
C LYS A 3 1.38 -6.41 -66.79
N LEU A 4 1.83 -6.52 -65.53
CA LEU A 4 0.98 -6.64 -64.34
C LEU A 4 0.03 -5.44 -64.24
N SER A 5 -1.24 -5.67 -63.98
CA SER A 5 -2.24 -4.63 -63.78
C SER A 5 -1.93 -3.81 -62.53
N GLY A 6 -2.38 -2.54 -62.44
CA GLY A 6 -2.11 -1.65 -61.32
C GLY A 6 -2.52 -2.25 -59.98
N TRP A 7 -3.62 -2.99 -59.90
CA TRP A 7 -4.11 -3.68 -58.71
C TRP A 7 -3.19 -4.83 -58.25
N GLN A 8 -2.56 -5.55 -59.20
CA GLN A 8 -1.60 -6.61 -58.87
C GLN A 8 -0.29 -6.05 -58.28
N LYS A 9 0.10 -4.83 -58.65
CA LYS A 9 1.26 -4.13 -58.05
C LYS A 9 0.96 -3.67 -56.66
N VAL A 10 -0.25 -3.14 -56.38
CA VAL A 10 -0.65 -2.71 -55.02
C VAL A 10 -0.73 -3.90 -54.09
N GLY A 11 -1.29 -5.03 -54.51
CA GLY A 11 -1.34 -6.26 -53.70
C GLY A 11 0.05 -6.82 -53.40
N LEU A 12 1.00 -6.75 -54.31
CA LEU A 12 2.37 -7.21 -54.12
C LEU A 12 3.12 -6.33 -53.10
N PHE A 13 2.97 -5.00 -53.17
CA PHE A 13 3.60 -4.08 -52.24
C PHE A 13 2.98 -4.17 -50.82
N ALA A 14 1.67 -4.34 -50.73
CA ALA A 14 0.99 -4.54 -49.41
C ALA A 14 1.42 -5.88 -48.79
N GLY A 15 1.53 -6.95 -49.56
CA GLY A 15 1.98 -8.26 -49.06
C GLY A 15 3.42 -8.23 -48.57
N VAL A 16 4.34 -7.64 -49.34
CA VAL A 16 5.76 -7.52 -48.94
C VAL A 16 5.91 -6.64 -47.70
N GLY A 17 5.14 -5.55 -47.57
CA GLY A 17 5.15 -4.68 -46.40
C GLY A 17 4.70 -5.40 -45.13
N CYS A 18 3.60 -6.16 -45.18
CA CYS A 18 3.12 -6.95 -44.03
C CYS A 18 4.13 -8.04 -43.64
N PHE A 19 4.72 -8.75 -44.58
CA PHE A 19 5.73 -9.77 -44.27
C PHE A 19 6.99 -9.16 -43.62
N SER A 20 7.41 -7.98 -44.08
CA SER A 20 8.57 -7.29 -43.48
C SER A 20 8.31 -6.86 -42.05
N ILE A 21 7.13 -6.35 -41.73
CA ILE A 21 6.75 -5.95 -40.39
C ILE A 21 6.70 -7.18 -39.45
N ILE A 22 6.12 -8.29 -39.92
CA ILE A 22 6.06 -9.53 -39.14
C ILE A 22 7.48 -10.09 -38.93
N ALA A 23 8.33 -10.08 -39.93
CA ALA A 23 9.71 -10.55 -39.80
C ALA A 23 10.51 -9.71 -38.81
N ILE A 24 10.38 -8.38 -38.84
CA ILE A 24 11.01 -7.47 -37.86
C ILE A 24 10.48 -7.74 -36.47
N ALA A 25 9.18 -7.94 -36.31
CA ALA A 25 8.58 -8.25 -35.01
C ALA A 25 9.08 -9.59 -34.44
N VAL A 26 9.19 -10.63 -35.28
CA VAL A 26 9.70 -11.95 -34.88
C VAL A 26 11.18 -11.88 -34.50
N VAL A 27 12.01 -11.19 -35.28
CA VAL A 27 13.42 -11.00 -34.96
C VAL A 27 13.59 -10.16 -33.68
N GLY A 28 12.83 -9.07 -33.54
CA GLY A 28 12.83 -8.25 -32.33
C GLY A 28 12.43 -9.04 -31.08
N PHE A 29 11.40 -9.88 -31.20
CA PHE A 29 10.97 -10.77 -30.13
C PHE A 29 12.04 -11.82 -29.77
N ALA A 30 12.67 -12.46 -30.80
CA ALA A 30 13.74 -13.42 -30.53
C ALA A 30 14.95 -12.78 -29.85
N ILE A 31 15.33 -11.57 -30.26
CA ILE A 31 16.40 -10.81 -29.61
C ILE A 31 16.01 -10.47 -28.13
N ALA A 32 14.78 -10.04 -27.90
CA ALA A 32 14.30 -9.73 -26.55
C ALA A 32 14.31 -10.97 -25.65
N VAL A 33 13.88 -12.14 -26.16
CA VAL A 33 13.95 -13.41 -25.42
C VAL A 33 15.40 -13.83 -25.15
N ALA A 34 16.29 -13.70 -26.13
CA ALA A 34 17.71 -14.04 -25.96
C ALA A 34 18.36 -13.11 -24.91
N TYR A 35 18.07 -11.81 -24.97
CA TYR A 35 18.54 -10.83 -23.96
C TYR A 35 17.98 -11.14 -22.56
N ALA A 36 16.68 -11.42 -22.46
CA ALA A 36 16.06 -11.79 -21.18
C ALA A 36 16.73 -13.04 -20.57
N ARG A 37 16.94 -14.08 -21.40
CA ARG A 37 17.62 -15.31 -20.96
C ARG A 37 19.06 -15.07 -20.56
N SER A 38 19.81 -14.26 -21.29
CA SER A 38 21.21 -13.95 -20.92
C SER A 38 21.31 -13.16 -19.64
N THR A 39 20.39 -12.22 -19.40
CA THR A 39 20.34 -11.44 -18.18
C THR A 39 20.02 -12.33 -16.98
N LEU A 40 19.13 -13.31 -17.16
CA LEU A 40 18.70 -14.21 -16.09
C LEU A 40 19.63 -15.40 -15.87
N ALA A 41 20.36 -15.85 -16.89
CA ALA A 41 21.35 -16.93 -16.77
C ALA A 41 22.46 -16.62 -15.77
N ASN A 42 22.74 -15.34 -15.55
CA ASN A 42 23.75 -14.87 -14.59
C ASN A 42 23.22 -14.73 -13.16
N LEU A 43 21.92 -14.94 -12.92
CA LEU A 43 21.30 -14.71 -11.59
C LEU A 43 21.53 -15.87 -10.60
N GLY A 44 22.04 -17.04 -11.07
CA GLY A 44 22.29 -18.19 -10.21
C GLY A 44 21.01 -18.92 -9.75
N ASP A 45 21.04 -19.48 -8.54
CA ASP A 45 19.93 -20.25 -7.97
C ASP A 45 18.71 -19.36 -7.69
N THR A 46 17.64 -19.60 -8.43
CA THR A 46 16.37 -18.84 -8.31
C THR A 46 15.40 -19.44 -7.32
N THR A 47 15.77 -20.49 -6.60
CA THR A 47 14.92 -21.14 -5.60
C THR A 47 14.56 -20.15 -4.47
N PRO A 48 13.30 -20.02 -4.07
CA PRO A 48 12.94 -19.22 -2.91
C PRO A 48 13.61 -19.74 -1.64
N LYS A 49 14.09 -18.82 -0.81
CA LYS A 49 14.69 -19.12 0.49
C LYS A 49 14.00 -18.26 1.56
N ARG A 50 13.92 -18.82 2.76
CA ARG A 50 13.46 -18.07 3.91
C ARG A 50 14.51 -17.06 4.33
N VAL A 51 14.11 -15.81 4.45
CA VAL A 51 14.93 -14.69 4.87
C VAL A 51 14.30 -14.04 6.07
N GLU A 52 15.09 -13.82 7.10
CA GLU A 52 14.67 -13.12 8.32
C GLU A 52 15.60 -11.93 8.54
N ARG A 53 15.04 -10.76 8.80
CA ARG A 53 15.75 -9.51 9.09
C ARG A 53 15.11 -8.81 10.26
N SER A 54 15.93 -8.34 11.18
CA SER A 54 15.49 -7.54 12.31
C SER A 54 16.17 -6.18 12.26
N ILE A 55 15.39 -5.15 12.02
CA ILE A 55 15.81 -3.78 11.69
C ILE A 55 15.60 -2.91 12.90
N ALA A 56 16.67 -2.38 13.49
CA ALA A 56 16.57 -1.48 14.62
C ALA A 56 16.06 -0.11 14.16
N LEU A 57 15.04 0.41 14.84
CA LEU A 57 14.60 1.78 14.65
C LEU A 57 15.49 2.70 15.51
N PRO A 58 16.18 3.67 14.93
CA PRO A 58 17.09 4.55 15.65
C PRO A 58 16.31 5.48 16.60
N GLY A 59 16.91 5.78 17.75
CA GLY A 59 16.32 6.69 18.77
C GLY A 59 15.65 5.96 19.94
N THR A 60 15.53 4.66 19.90
CA THR A 60 15.15 3.86 21.08
C THR A 60 16.39 3.16 21.59
N THR A 61 17.05 3.72 22.57
CA THR A 61 18.03 2.99 23.39
C THR A 61 17.28 1.94 24.21
N ALA A 62 16.98 0.81 23.59
CA ALA A 62 16.73 -0.41 24.34
C ALA A 62 18.09 -0.86 24.89
N GLU A 63 18.44 -0.34 26.06
CA GLU A 63 19.51 -0.91 26.88
C GLU A 63 19.06 -2.34 27.19
N ALA A 64 19.72 -3.31 26.56
CA ALA A 64 19.57 -4.71 26.97
C ALA A 64 19.90 -4.77 28.46
N PRO A 65 19.08 -5.41 29.31
CA PRO A 65 19.39 -5.53 30.71
C PRO A 65 20.71 -6.29 30.86
N ASP A 66 21.76 -5.57 31.26
CA ASP A 66 23.04 -6.17 31.65
C ASP A 66 22.77 -7.05 32.90
N PRO A 67 22.97 -8.39 32.81
CA PRO A 67 22.67 -9.30 33.93
C PRO A 67 23.59 -9.13 35.13
N THR A 68 24.49 -8.15 35.16
CA THR A 68 25.49 -7.98 36.20
C THR A 68 25.29 -6.78 37.13
N VAL A 69 24.21 -5.97 37.02
CA VAL A 69 23.98 -4.83 37.90
C VAL A 69 23.13 -5.23 39.11
N LYS A 70 23.75 -5.17 40.31
CA LYS A 70 23.08 -5.34 41.62
C LYS A 70 22.01 -4.27 41.87
N PRO A 71 20.89 -4.61 42.54
CA PRO A 71 19.82 -3.65 42.84
C PRO A 71 20.28 -2.64 43.88
N GLY A 72 20.52 -1.42 43.43
CA GLY A 72 20.86 -0.33 44.32
C GLY A 72 20.57 1.01 43.67
N THR A 73 19.51 1.70 44.16
CA THR A 73 19.17 3.11 43.96
C THR A 73 18.82 3.52 42.53
N ALA A 74 17.60 3.22 42.13
CA ALA A 74 16.96 3.85 40.96
C ALA A 74 16.72 5.33 41.23
N LYS A 75 17.53 6.23 40.69
CA LYS A 75 17.15 7.61 40.41
C LYS A 75 16.23 7.57 39.18
N SER A 76 14.96 7.82 39.46
CA SER A 76 13.95 8.11 38.45
C SER A 76 14.35 9.37 37.69
N GLY A 77 14.95 9.19 36.54
CA GLY A 77 15.25 10.20 35.57
C GLY A 77 14.98 9.57 34.20
N ALA A 78 13.69 9.34 33.90
CA ALA A 78 13.30 9.11 32.52
C ALA A 78 13.51 10.44 31.77
N GLU A 79 14.69 10.66 31.23
CA GLU A 79 14.89 11.62 30.17
C GLU A 79 14.07 11.12 28.97
N THR A 80 12.84 11.62 28.88
CA THR A 80 12.05 11.61 27.67
C THR A 80 12.85 12.43 26.65
N THR A 81 13.66 11.77 25.86
CA THR A 81 14.22 12.35 24.65
C THR A 81 13.01 12.71 23.78
N SER A 82 12.71 14.02 23.73
CA SER A 82 11.67 14.61 22.88
C SER A 82 12.13 14.58 21.42
N GLY A 83 12.36 13.38 20.89
CA GLY A 83 12.46 13.14 19.48
C GLY A 83 11.04 13.06 18.93
N GLY A 84 10.76 13.78 17.82
CA GLY A 84 9.51 13.63 17.07
C GLY A 84 9.28 12.17 16.65
N PRO A 85 8.11 11.87 16.05
CA PRO A 85 7.78 10.51 15.61
C PRO A 85 8.84 9.99 14.64
N MET A 86 9.15 8.71 14.74
CA MET A 86 10.09 8.04 13.84
C MET A 86 9.47 7.84 12.47
N LYS A 87 10.24 8.11 11.42
CA LYS A 87 9.76 7.93 10.06
C LYS A 87 10.16 6.55 9.52
N LEU A 88 9.16 5.72 9.26
CA LEU A 88 9.34 4.40 8.65
C LEU A 88 8.76 4.41 7.23
N ALA A 89 9.60 4.10 6.24
CA ALA A 89 9.17 3.93 4.87
C ALA A 89 9.36 2.47 4.42
N LEU A 90 8.29 1.87 3.91
CA LEU A 90 8.29 0.54 3.32
C LEU A 90 8.02 0.67 1.81
N GLU A 91 8.99 0.30 0.99
CA GLU A 91 8.89 0.32 -0.48
C GLU A 91 8.90 -1.13 -1.00
N LEU A 92 7.73 -1.66 -1.30
CA LEU A 92 7.50 -3.06 -1.68
C LEU A 92 7.05 -3.13 -3.14
N GLN A 93 7.93 -3.65 -4.01
CA GLN A 93 7.70 -3.53 -5.44
C GLN A 93 6.73 -4.57 -5.99
N GLU A 94 6.90 -5.83 -5.67
CA GLU A 94 6.14 -6.94 -6.28
C GLU A 94 6.07 -8.14 -5.34
N GLY A 95 4.88 -8.68 -5.10
CA GLY A 95 4.70 -9.87 -4.27
C GLY A 95 3.39 -9.92 -3.51
N THR A 96 3.35 -10.79 -2.51
CA THR A 96 2.30 -10.85 -1.50
C THR A 96 2.85 -10.35 -0.18
N PHE A 97 2.23 -9.35 0.39
CA PHE A 97 2.71 -8.64 1.55
C PHE A 97 1.73 -8.72 2.71
N VAL A 98 2.24 -9.04 3.88
CA VAL A 98 1.49 -8.97 5.14
C VAL A 98 2.20 -7.96 6.03
N ILE A 99 1.53 -6.87 6.36
CA ILE A 99 2.01 -5.86 7.30
C ILE A 99 1.14 -5.96 8.54
N LYS A 100 1.75 -6.07 9.71
CA LYS A 100 1.01 -6.28 10.96
C LYS A 100 1.74 -5.66 12.16
N PRO A 101 1.03 -5.42 13.28
CA PRO A 101 1.67 -5.11 14.54
C PRO A 101 2.61 -6.24 14.96
N GLY A 102 3.79 -5.88 15.46
CA GLY A 102 4.76 -6.77 16.05
C GLY A 102 4.78 -6.67 17.58
N ALA A 103 5.81 -7.26 18.18
CA ALA A 103 6.03 -7.13 19.60
C ALA A 103 6.31 -5.68 20.01
N ALA A 104 6.05 -5.35 21.27
CA ALA A 104 6.47 -4.07 21.83
C ALA A 104 8.00 -3.97 21.78
N GLY A 105 8.51 -2.84 21.31
CA GLY A 105 9.95 -2.66 21.15
C GLY A 105 10.31 -1.61 20.11
N SER A 106 11.53 -1.70 19.61
CA SER A 106 12.12 -0.74 18.69
C SER A 106 12.62 -1.37 17.39
N ARG A 107 12.14 -2.54 17.05
CA ARG A 107 12.65 -3.27 15.88
C ARG A 107 11.51 -3.63 14.93
N VAL A 108 11.71 -3.34 13.67
CA VAL A 108 10.88 -3.88 12.58
C VAL A 108 11.42 -5.25 12.22
N GLU A 109 10.57 -6.25 12.22
CA GLU A 109 10.92 -7.59 11.81
C GLU A 109 10.38 -7.85 10.41
N VAL A 110 11.23 -8.35 9.53
CA VAL A 110 10.89 -8.70 8.16
C VAL A 110 11.20 -10.17 7.95
N GLU A 111 10.17 -10.96 7.75
CA GLU A 111 10.26 -12.36 7.38
C GLU A 111 9.79 -12.52 5.94
N GLY A 112 10.46 -13.35 5.16
CA GLY A 112 10.02 -13.55 3.78
C GLY A 112 10.51 -14.85 3.19
N GLU A 113 9.85 -15.22 2.12
CA GLU A 113 10.23 -16.33 1.25
C GLU A 113 10.35 -15.80 -0.18
N PHE A 114 11.58 -15.69 -0.66
CA PHE A 114 11.87 -15.19 -1.99
C PHE A 114 13.25 -15.64 -2.48
N SER A 115 13.45 -15.59 -3.80
CA SER A 115 14.75 -15.84 -4.40
C SER A 115 15.65 -14.60 -4.28
N GLU A 116 16.75 -14.71 -3.56
CA GLU A 116 17.76 -13.64 -3.47
C GLU A 116 18.45 -13.37 -4.82
N ALA A 117 18.41 -14.31 -5.76
CA ALA A 117 18.86 -14.06 -7.12
C ALA A 117 17.97 -13.08 -7.87
N LEU A 118 16.67 -13.14 -7.66
CA LEU A 118 15.65 -12.33 -8.36
C LEU A 118 15.29 -11.05 -7.63
N TYR A 119 15.38 -11.03 -6.31
CA TYR A 119 14.94 -9.91 -5.46
C TYR A 119 16.05 -9.47 -4.52
N THR A 120 15.93 -8.26 -4.05
CA THR A 120 16.80 -7.70 -3.02
C THR A 120 15.96 -7.03 -1.94
N LEU A 121 16.32 -7.29 -0.69
CA LEU A 121 15.81 -6.61 0.49
C LEU A 121 16.93 -5.74 1.04
N THR A 122 16.74 -4.44 1.06
CA THR A 122 17.72 -3.46 1.53
C THR A 122 17.12 -2.57 2.60
N GLU A 123 17.97 -2.15 3.52
CA GLU A 123 17.65 -1.19 4.57
C GLU A 123 18.55 0.03 4.40
N GLN A 124 17.97 1.20 4.62
CA GLN A 124 18.69 2.45 4.63
C GLN A 124 18.14 3.34 5.73
N THR A 125 19.01 3.86 6.57
CA THR A 125 18.65 4.82 7.61
C THR A 125 19.35 6.14 7.33
N ASP A 126 18.58 7.20 7.18
CA ASP A 126 19.04 8.55 6.90
C ASP A 126 18.58 9.49 8.01
N THR A 127 19.45 10.41 8.42
CA THR A 127 19.10 11.48 9.36
C THR A 127 19.15 12.81 8.64
N VAL A 128 17.98 13.44 8.50
CA VAL A 128 17.85 14.74 7.81
C VAL A 128 17.12 15.71 8.73
N GLY A 129 17.75 16.85 9.03
CA GLY A 129 17.13 17.91 9.85
C GLY A 129 16.72 17.48 11.25
N GLY A 130 17.46 16.55 11.87
CA GLY A 130 17.16 16.05 13.22
C GLY A 130 16.07 14.97 13.27
N SER A 131 15.45 14.63 12.13
CA SER A 131 14.52 13.50 12.01
C SER A 131 15.22 12.29 11.40
N THR A 132 15.09 11.13 11.99
CA THR A 132 15.63 9.88 11.43
C THR A 132 14.54 9.14 10.67
N ARG A 133 14.89 8.73 9.45
CA ARG A 133 14.02 7.95 8.58
C ARG A 133 14.67 6.62 8.27
N THR A 134 13.98 5.54 8.57
CA THR A 134 14.37 4.18 8.17
C THR A 134 13.54 3.78 6.95
N THR A 135 14.20 3.35 5.88
CA THR A 135 13.56 2.90 4.65
C THR A 135 13.91 1.45 4.40
N VAL A 136 12.90 0.60 4.31
CA VAL A 136 13.02 -0.81 3.92
C VAL A 136 12.56 -0.96 2.49
N ARG A 137 13.42 -1.45 1.61
CA ARG A 137 13.12 -1.61 0.19
C ARG A 137 13.20 -3.06 -0.22
N PHE A 138 12.12 -3.53 -0.81
CA PHE A 138 12.06 -4.83 -1.47
C PHE A 138 11.86 -4.62 -2.97
N ARG A 139 12.86 -5.01 -3.77
CA ARG A 139 12.85 -4.73 -5.21
C ARG A 139 13.28 -5.94 -6.03
N SER A 140 12.73 -6.05 -7.23
CA SER A 140 13.19 -6.99 -8.24
C SER A 140 14.53 -6.53 -8.85
N LYS A 141 15.47 -7.45 -9.01
CA LYS A 141 16.74 -7.23 -9.70
C LYS A 141 16.60 -7.25 -11.23
N ALA A 142 15.58 -7.91 -11.74
CA ALA A 142 15.30 -7.99 -13.16
C ALA A 142 13.92 -7.40 -13.46
N PRO A 143 13.75 -6.68 -14.60
CA PRO A 143 12.47 -6.13 -14.98
C PRO A 143 11.44 -7.23 -15.22
N ALA A 144 10.17 -6.98 -14.86
CA ALA A 144 9.09 -7.97 -14.93
C ALA A 144 8.92 -8.59 -16.32
N TRP A 145 9.05 -7.79 -17.39
CA TRP A 145 8.97 -8.27 -18.77
C TRP A 145 10.06 -9.30 -19.14
N ALA A 146 11.28 -9.11 -18.61
CA ALA A 146 12.39 -10.04 -18.87
C ALA A 146 12.16 -11.38 -18.18
N ARG A 147 11.63 -11.37 -16.94
CA ARG A 147 11.28 -12.60 -16.21
C ARG A 147 10.12 -13.33 -16.87
N MET A 148 9.10 -12.59 -17.32
CA MET A 148 7.96 -13.16 -18.06
C MET A 148 8.39 -13.85 -19.35
N LEU A 149 9.25 -13.20 -20.16
CA LEU A 149 9.76 -13.79 -21.42
C LEU A 149 10.66 -15.01 -21.19
N ALA A 150 11.36 -15.05 -20.06
CA ALA A 150 12.21 -16.19 -19.70
C ALA A 150 11.45 -17.32 -19.00
N GLY A 151 10.16 -17.15 -18.71
CA GLY A 151 9.35 -18.14 -18.00
C GLY A 151 9.71 -18.27 -16.53
N VAL A 152 10.41 -17.28 -15.95
CA VAL A 152 10.84 -17.28 -14.57
C VAL A 152 9.81 -16.52 -13.73
N GLY A 153 9.30 -17.15 -12.68
CA GLY A 153 8.38 -16.52 -11.72
C GLY A 153 6.90 -16.50 -12.15
N ASN A 154 6.52 -17.24 -13.21
CA ASN A 154 5.13 -17.30 -13.68
C ASN A 154 4.24 -18.29 -12.91
N GLY A 155 4.78 -19.04 -11.93
CA GLY A 155 4.02 -19.90 -11.03
C GLY A 155 3.71 -19.19 -9.70
N ASP A 156 2.57 -19.48 -9.10
CA ASP A 156 2.19 -18.95 -7.78
C ASP A 156 3.20 -19.34 -6.68
N ASP A 157 3.89 -20.46 -6.86
CA ASP A 157 4.92 -20.95 -5.93
C ASP A 157 6.19 -20.08 -5.90
N ASN A 158 6.43 -19.27 -6.93
CA ASN A 158 7.63 -18.43 -7.05
C ASN A 158 7.37 -16.94 -6.74
N ARG A 159 6.15 -16.58 -6.37
CA ARG A 159 5.85 -15.20 -5.95
C ARG A 159 6.48 -14.92 -4.60
N PRO A 160 7.21 -13.82 -4.46
CA PRO A 160 7.78 -13.45 -3.18
C PRO A 160 6.67 -13.17 -2.17
N ARG A 161 6.89 -13.63 -0.95
CA ARG A 161 6.00 -13.37 0.19
C ARG A 161 6.82 -12.72 1.29
N LEU A 162 6.34 -11.59 1.79
CA LEU A 162 6.98 -10.92 2.93
C LEU A 162 5.95 -10.60 4.00
N THR A 163 6.36 -10.82 5.24
CA THR A 163 5.66 -10.36 6.43
C THR A 163 6.51 -9.28 7.11
N VAL A 164 5.95 -8.12 7.33
CA VAL A 164 6.59 -7.00 8.03
C VAL A 164 5.85 -6.78 9.34
N SER A 165 6.53 -7.00 10.45
CA SER A 165 6.00 -6.76 11.79
C SER A 165 6.54 -5.43 12.32
N ILE A 166 5.64 -4.47 12.54
CA ILE A 166 5.96 -3.11 12.99
C ILE A 166 5.83 -3.06 14.51
N PRO A 167 6.84 -2.57 15.26
CA PRO A 167 6.80 -2.56 16.71
C PRO A 167 5.67 -1.68 17.25
N THR A 168 5.03 -2.13 18.32
CA THR A 168 4.03 -1.35 19.06
C THR A 168 4.69 -0.48 20.14
N GLY A 169 4.00 0.60 20.55
CA GLY A 169 4.44 1.46 21.63
C GLY A 169 5.42 2.58 21.23
N VAL A 170 5.88 2.61 19.99
CA VAL A 170 6.75 3.67 19.45
C VAL A 170 5.95 4.56 18.50
N PRO A 171 5.95 5.90 18.66
CA PRO A 171 5.31 6.80 17.72
C PRO A 171 5.97 6.75 16.35
N ILE A 172 5.20 6.43 15.31
CA ILE A 172 5.71 6.23 13.94
C ILE A 172 4.90 7.07 12.95
N ASP A 173 5.61 7.76 12.06
CA ASP A 173 5.08 8.25 10.78
C ASP A 173 5.34 7.16 9.74
N LEU A 174 4.29 6.46 9.32
CA LEU A 174 4.39 5.32 8.40
C LEU A 174 4.09 5.74 6.97
N SER A 175 5.02 5.44 6.06
CA SER A 175 4.82 5.53 4.62
C SER A 175 4.99 4.16 3.99
N LEU A 176 3.94 3.61 3.40
CA LEU A 176 3.96 2.30 2.73
C LEU A 176 3.64 2.48 1.25
N ASN A 177 4.52 1.98 0.40
CA ASN A 177 4.31 1.92 -1.05
C ASN A 177 4.32 0.45 -1.49
N VAL A 178 3.21 -0.01 -2.08
CA VAL A 178 3.10 -1.33 -2.74
C VAL A 178 2.84 -1.09 -4.21
N SER A 179 3.81 -1.45 -5.06
CA SER A 179 3.71 -1.15 -6.49
C SER A 179 2.91 -2.20 -7.26
N MET A 180 3.00 -3.49 -6.89
CA MET A 180 2.29 -4.57 -7.59
C MET A 180 2.09 -5.77 -6.67
N GLY A 181 0.88 -6.33 -6.66
CA GLY A 181 0.58 -7.58 -5.96
C GLY A 181 -0.58 -7.47 -5.00
N GLU A 182 -0.55 -8.30 -3.99
CA GLU A 182 -1.59 -8.37 -2.97
C GLU A 182 -1.02 -7.95 -1.61
N SER A 183 -1.78 -7.20 -0.84
CA SER A 183 -1.36 -6.85 0.51
C SER A 183 -2.49 -6.96 1.52
N ARG A 184 -2.15 -7.47 2.70
CA ARG A 184 -2.97 -7.42 3.91
C ARG A 184 -2.25 -6.58 4.94
N ILE A 185 -2.84 -5.46 5.31
CA ILE A 185 -2.23 -4.43 6.12
C ILE A 185 -3.10 -4.25 7.36
N ASP A 186 -2.66 -4.78 8.48
CA ASP A 186 -3.27 -4.55 9.79
C ASP A 186 -2.44 -3.51 10.55
N LEU A 187 -3.04 -2.40 10.89
CA LEU A 187 -2.39 -1.28 11.58
C LEU A 187 -2.96 -1.04 12.98
N GLY A 188 -3.84 -1.93 13.44
CA GLY A 188 -4.43 -1.86 14.78
C GLY A 188 -3.38 -1.90 15.88
N GLY A 189 -3.60 -1.17 16.97
CA GLY A 189 -2.71 -1.15 18.13
C GLY A 189 -1.37 -0.43 17.94
N LEU A 190 -1.02 -0.01 16.71
CA LEU A 190 0.18 0.80 16.46
C LEU A 190 0.01 2.21 17.02
N THR A 191 1.11 2.88 17.30
CA THR A 191 1.14 4.31 17.65
C THR A 191 1.51 5.10 16.39
N LEU A 192 0.51 5.55 15.63
CA LEU A 192 0.72 6.26 14.38
C LEU A 192 0.40 7.75 14.55
N SER A 193 1.31 8.62 14.10
CA SER A 193 1.09 10.08 14.03
C SER A 193 0.58 10.49 12.65
N GLU A 194 1.21 9.98 11.60
CA GLU A 194 0.77 10.11 10.22
C GLU A 194 0.85 8.76 9.50
N LEU A 195 -0.04 8.56 8.55
CA LEU A 195 -0.08 7.35 7.69
C LEU A 195 -0.22 7.74 6.22
N GLY A 196 0.69 7.25 5.39
CA GLY A 196 0.62 7.35 3.94
C GLY A 196 0.67 5.97 3.31
N LEU A 197 -0.35 5.62 2.53
CA LEU A 197 -0.44 4.38 1.76
C LEU A 197 -0.52 4.69 0.27
N ASP A 198 0.47 4.24 -0.50
CA ASP A 198 0.47 4.26 -1.96
C ASP A 198 0.34 2.84 -2.48
N LEU A 199 -0.87 2.45 -2.88
CA LEU A 199 -1.21 1.10 -3.32
C LEU A 199 -1.49 1.14 -4.83
N ALA A 200 -0.61 0.51 -5.64
CA ALA A 200 -0.72 0.63 -7.08
C ALA A 200 -1.56 -0.49 -7.70
N MET A 201 -0.95 -1.54 -8.26
CA MET A 201 -1.68 -2.59 -8.96
C MET A 201 -1.94 -3.79 -8.06
N GLY A 202 -3.21 -4.18 -7.92
CA GLY A 202 -3.59 -5.40 -7.20
C GLY A 202 -4.80 -5.25 -6.30
N ASN A 203 -4.90 -6.18 -5.35
CA ASN A 203 -5.94 -6.18 -4.33
C ASN A 203 -5.30 -5.92 -2.97
N HIS A 204 -5.79 -4.93 -2.27
CA HIS A 204 -5.21 -4.48 -1.02
C HIS A 204 -6.30 -4.40 0.05
N GLU A 205 -6.04 -5.05 1.17
CA GLU A 205 -6.87 -5.02 2.36
C GLU A 205 -6.14 -4.22 3.45
N VAL A 206 -6.77 -3.18 3.95
CA VAL A 206 -6.27 -2.35 5.07
C VAL A 206 -7.26 -2.48 6.21
N ASP A 207 -6.79 -2.86 7.37
CA ASP A 207 -7.64 -3.07 8.54
C ASP A 207 -7.05 -2.39 9.77
N PHE A 208 -7.91 -1.87 10.61
CA PHE A 208 -7.59 -1.35 11.93
C PHE A 208 -8.32 -2.20 12.97
N LYS A 209 -7.89 -3.46 13.17
CA LYS A 209 -8.57 -4.40 14.08
C LYS A 209 -8.70 -3.88 15.49
N GLU A 210 -7.71 -3.16 15.94
CA GLU A 210 -7.67 -2.50 17.25
C GLU A 210 -7.49 -1.00 17.08
N PRO A 211 -7.97 -0.19 18.02
CA PRO A 211 -7.77 1.24 17.96
C PRO A 211 -6.29 1.63 17.96
N VAL A 212 -5.91 2.52 17.05
CA VAL A 212 -4.58 3.14 17.03
C VAL A 212 -4.34 3.89 18.32
N ALA A 213 -3.19 3.68 18.95
CA ALA A 213 -2.81 4.33 20.18
C ALA A 213 -2.56 5.84 19.93
N GLY A 214 -3.05 6.68 20.83
CA GLY A 214 -2.89 8.13 20.75
C GLY A 214 -3.94 8.80 19.86
N GLY A 215 -3.80 8.75 18.62
CA GLY A 215 -4.64 9.38 17.57
C GLY A 215 -3.77 9.90 16.45
N MET A 216 -4.28 9.78 15.23
CA MET A 216 -3.58 10.10 14.00
C MET A 216 -4.02 11.48 13.52
N GLU A 217 -3.07 12.33 13.13
CA GLU A 217 -3.41 13.63 12.54
C GLU A 217 -3.96 13.45 11.13
N ARG A 218 -3.30 12.60 10.33
CA ARG A 218 -3.64 12.41 8.92
C ARG A 218 -3.43 10.99 8.45
N PHE A 219 -4.42 10.50 7.71
CA PHE A 219 -4.32 9.29 6.92
C PHE A 219 -4.50 9.62 5.44
N ARG A 220 -3.53 9.27 4.60
CA ARG A 220 -3.61 9.40 3.15
C ARG A 220 -3.56 8.03 2.49
N LEU A 221 -4.47 7.79 1.56
CA LEU A 221 -4.52 6.57 0.76
C LEU A 221 -4.59 6.93 -0.73
N ASN A 222 -3.60 6.49 -1.50
CA ASN A 222 -3.60 6.60 -2.94
C ASN A 222 -3.75 5.21 -3.56
N ALA A 223 -4.88 4.95 -4.22
CA ALA A 223 -5.16 3.70 -4.94
C ALA A 223 -5.07 3.95 -6.45
N ARG A 224 -4.07 3.36 -7.14
CA ARG A 224 -3.86 3.69 -8.57
C ARG A 224 -4.64 2.79 -9.51
N MET A 225 -4.44 1.48 -9.45
CA MET A 225 -5.13 0.47 -10.27
C MET A 225 -5.37 -0.78 -9.45
N GLY A 226 -6.63 -1.14 -9.24
CA GLY A 226 -6.98 -2.31 -8.45
C GLY A 226 -8.08 -2.03 -7.44
N ASN A 227 -8.25 -2.94 -6.52
CA ASN A 227 -9.28 -2.83 -5.50
C ASN A 227 -8.63 -2.61 -4.13
N VAL A 228 -9.15 -1.65 -3.39
CA VAL A 228 -8.74 -1.39 -2.02
C VAL A 228 -9.95 -1.49 -1.11
N SER A 229 -9.84 -2.33 -0.08
CA SER A 229 -10.80 -2.39 1.02
C SER A 229 -10.15 -1.83 2.27
N VAL A 230 -10.84 -0.94 2.95
CA VAL A 230 -10.43 -0.38 4.24
C VAL A 230 -11.49 -0.73 5.27
N GLU A 231 -11.10 -1.40 6.33
CA GLU A 231 -12.02 -1.86 7.37
C GLU A 231 -11.74 -1.18 8.71
N ASN A 232 -12.79 -1.04 9.52
CA ASN A 232 -12.70 -0.50 10.88
C ASN A 232 -12.05 0.89 10.98
N LEU A 233 -12.36 1.77 10.03
CA LEU A 233 -11.70 3.08 9.87
C LEU A 233 -11.83 3.99 11.11
N GLY A 234 -12.85 3.81 11.94
CA GLY A 234 -13.00 4.50 13.22
C GLY A 234 -11.88 4.21 14.20
N ASN A 235 -11.28 3.01 14.14
CA ASN A 235 -10.14 2.63 14.97
C ASN A 235 -8.85 3.35 14.55
N ALA A 236 -8.76 3.89 13.34
CA ALA A 236 -7.64 4.74 12.92
C ALA A 236 -7.54 6.02 13.75
N ARG A 237 -8.67 6.51 14.29
CA ARG A 237 -8.76 7.74 15.12
C ARG A 237 -8.11 8.95 14.45
N ALA A 238 -8.16 9.00 13.12
CA ALA A 238 -7.57 10.06 12.32
C ALA A 238 -8.48 11.29 12.30
N LYS A 239 -7.89 12.49 12.36
CA LYS A 239 -8.62 13.75 12.22
C LYS A 239 -8.97 14.05 10.77
N SER A 240 -8.07 13.71 9.84
CA SER A 240 -8.25 13.86 8.39
C SER A 240 -7.92 12.57 7.68
N ILE A 241 -8.79 12.16 6.76
CA ILE A 241 -8.62 10.98 5.92
C ILE A 241 -8.81 11.41 4.47
N ASP A 242 -7.74 11.32 3.70
CA ASP A 242 -7.73 11.70 2.28
C ASP A 242 -7.48 10.44 1.44
N THR A 243 -8.50 10.01 0.71
CA THR A 243 -8.41 8.87 -0.20
C THR A 243 -8.54 9.35 -1.65
N SER A 244 -7.58 8.97 -2.48
CA SER A 244 -7.61 9.21 -3.92
C SER A 244 -7.42 7.92 -4.70
N GLY A 245 -8.24 7.73 -5.73
CA GLY A 245 -8.16 6.57 -6.62
C GLY A 245 -8.16 6.98 -8.08
N SER A 246 -7.44 6.21 -8.92
CA SER A 246 -7.41 6.45 -10.37
C SER A 246 -8.32 5.48 -11.12
N MET A 247 -8.09 4.17 -10.98
CA MET A 247 -8.88 3.11 -11.63
C MET A 247 -9.08 1.95 -10.66
N GLY A 248 -10.31 1.46 -10.56
CA GLY A 248 -10.67 0.35 -9.68
C GLY A 248 -11.69 0.76 -8.63
N ASN A 249 -11.82 -0.02 -7.59
CA ASN A 249 -12.84 0.18 -6.58
C ASN A 249 -12.22 0.46 -5.21
N VAL A 250 -12.79 1.43 -4.51
CA VAL A 250 -12.46 1.74 -3.13
C VAL A 250 -13.69 1.42 -2.26
N THR A 251 -13.53 0.49 -1.35
CA THR A 251 -14.55 0.17 -0.35
C THR A 251 -14.02 0.56 1.02
N ALA A 252 -14.78 1.33 1.78
CA ALA A 252 -14.39 1.70 3.13
C ALA A 252 -15.52 1.48 4.12
N ASP A 253 -15.23 0.74 5.18
CA ASP A 253 -16.09 0.62 6.35
C ASP A 253 -15.65 1.62 7.42
N LEU A 254 -16.53 2.56 7.75
CA LEU A 254 -16.32 3.58 8.78
C LEU A 254 -16.68 3.04 10.18
N GLY A 255 -16.75 1.73 10.34
CA GLY A 255 -16.91 1.05 11.63
C GLY A 255 -15.76 1.29 12.59
N GLY A 256 -15.76 0.53 13.68
CA GLY A 256 -14.75 0.69 14.74
C GLY A 256 -15.15 1.73 15.79
N GLU A 257 -14.16 2.17 16.58
CA GLU A 257 -14.34 3.06 17.74
C GLU A 257 -13.93 4.51 17.43
N TRP A 258 -14.86 5.33 17.02
CA TRP A 258 -14.67 6.77 16.95
C TRP A 258 -14.70 7.38 18.37
N ARG A 259 -13.84 8.35 18.65
CA ARG A 259 -13.86 9.04 19.95
C ARG A 259 -15.12 9.84 20.11
N GLN A 260 -15.75 9.77 21.27
CA GLN A 260 -16.93 10.59 21.57
C GLN A 260 -16.57 12.09 21.46
N GLY A 261 -17.45 12.85 20.85
CA GLY A 261 -17.28 14.29 20.64
C GLY A 261 -16.20 14.66 19.63
N SER A 262 -15.56 13.69 18.97
CA SER A 262 -14.59 13.97 17.89
C SER A 262 -15.27 14.42 16.61
N GLU A 263 -14.52 15.19 15.82
CA GLU A 263 -14.86 15.51 14.42
C GLU A 263 -13.76 14.95 13.54
N ALA A 264 -14.14 14.36 12.41
CA ALA A 264 -13.23 13.87 11.40
C ALA A 264 -13.68 14.31 10.00
N GLU A 265 -12.70 14.72 9.18
CA GLU A 265 -12.93 15.07 7.79
C GLU A 265 -12.45 13.93 6.89
N LEU A 266 -13.34 13.42 6.04
CA LEU A 266 -13.06 12.31 5.14
C LEU A 266 -13.31 12.76 3.71
N SER A 267 -12.30 12.63 2.85
CA SER A 267 -12.37 12.94 1.43
C SER A 267 -12.07 11.69 0.60
N PHE A 268 -12.98 11.33 -0.28
CA PHE A 268 -12.82 10.22 -1.22
C PHE A 268 -12.96 10.75 -2.65
N THR A 269 -11.89 10.67 -3.41
CA THR A 269 -11.86 11.13 -4.82
C THR A 269 -11.49 9.95 -5.71
N GLN A 270 -12.35 9.63 -6.69
CA GLN A 270 -12.12 8.54 -7.64
C GLN A 270 -12.26 9.03 -9.06
N SER A 271 -11.29 8.73 -9.93
CA SER A 271 -11.38 9.10 -11.34
C SER A 271 -12.23 8.12 -12.14
N MET A 272 -11.99 6.81 -12.02
CA MET A 272 -12.75 5.74 -12.69
C MET A 272 -12.98 4.57 -11.74
N GLY A 273 -14.23 4.09 -11.66
CA GLY A 273 -14.60 2.97 -10.81
C GLY A 273 -15.62 3.35 -9.74
N GLU A 274 -15.64 2.60 -8.68
CA GLU A 274 -16.69 2.73 -7.66
C GLU A 274 -16.11 3.08 -6.28
N VAL A 275 -16.81 3.95 -5.56
CA VAL A 275 -16.56 4.22 -4.14
C VAL A 275 -17.76 3.73 -3.34
N ARG A 276 -17.53 2.77 -2.44
CA ARG A 276 -18.54 2.28 -1.49
C ARG A 276 -18.14 2.61 -0.07
N LEU A 277 -19.01 3.34 0.62
CA LEU A 277 -18.82 3.67 2.03
C LEU A 277 -19.92 3.04 2.86
N SER A 278 -19.53 2.32 3.89
CA SER A 278 -20.42 1.78 4.92
C SER A 278 -20.24 2.59 6.21
N VAL A 279 -21.31 3.20 6.69
CA VAL A 279 -21.29 4.14 7.82
C VAL A 279 -22.16 3.62 8.96
N PRO A 280 -21.64 3.45 10.19
CA PRO A 280 -22.46 3.00 11.31
C PRO A 280 -23.47 4.08 11.74
N THR A 281 -24.66 3.63 12.18
CA THR A 281 -25.73 4.55 12.64
C THR A 281 -25.38 5.30 13.92
N LYS A 282 -24.40 4.83 14.68
CA LYS A 282 -23.93 5.45 15.94
C LYS A 282 -23.15 6.75 15.77
N VAL A 283 -22.82 7.16 14.54
CA VAL A 283 -22.11 8.41 14.26
C VAL A 283 -23.04 9.43 13.58
N ARG A 284 -22.78 10.72 13.80
CA ARG A 284 -23.41 11.80 13.03
C ARG A 284 -22.69 11.93 11.69
N LEU A 285 -23.43 12.04 10.59
CA LEU A 285 -22.87 12.09 9.25
C LEU A 285 -23.33 13.36 8.53
N GLU A 286 -22.37 14.14 8.04
CA GLU A 286 -22.57 15.20 7.06
C GLU A 286 -21.91 14.73 5.75
N ALA A 287 -22.71 14.33 4.76
CA ALA A 287 -22.19 13.78 3.49
C ALA A 287 -22.48 14.71 2.31
N ASP A 288 -21.43 14.98 1.51
CA ASP A 288 -21.49 15.65 0.20
C ASP A 288 -21.00 14.67 -0.86
N VAL A 289 -21.93 14.10 -1.62
CA VAL A 289 -21.63 13.08 -2.65
C VAL A 289 -21.85 13.68 -4.02
N ARG A 290 -20.82 13.67 -4.88
CA ARG A 290 -20.84 14.19 -6.24
C ARG A 290 -20.40 13.10 -7.21
N ASP A 291 -21.26 12.72 -8.10
CA ASP A 291 -20.93 11.85 -9.22
C ASP A 291 -20.87 12.61 -10.56
N SER A 292 -20.37 11.95 -11.60
CA SER A 292 -20.25 12.50 -12.96
C SER A 292 -21.60 12.87 -13.60
N ASN A 293 -22.70 12.36 -13.07
CA ASN A 293 -24.06 12.59 -13.59
C ASN A 293 -24.75 13.76 -12.90
N GLY A 294 -24.05 14.46 -12.01
CA GLY A 294 -24.62 15.58 -11.24
C GLY A 294 -25.70 15.15 -10.26
N LYS A 295 -25.91 13.86 -10.07
CA LYS A 295 -26.81 13.34 -9.07
C LYS A 295 -26.19 13.47 -7.70
N HIS A 296 -26.68 14.40 -6.93
CA HIS A 296 -26.47 14.44 -5.50
C HIS A 296 -27.31 13.33 -4.86
N GLU A 297 -26.79 12.14 -4.78
CA GLU A 297 -27.42 11.07 -4.01
C GLU A 297 -26.81 10.99 -2.63
N SER A 298 -27.28 11.81 -1.72
CA SER A 298 -27.21 11.51 -0.29
C SER A 298 -28.27 10.45 0.07
N ARG A 299 -28.30 9.33 -0.68
CA ARG A 299 -29.21 8.22 -0.39
C ARG A 299 -28.87 7.61 0.96
N GLY A 300 -29.75 7.84 1.93
CA GLY A 300 -29.66 7.26 3.26
C GLY A 300 -28.86 8.06 4.30
N ALA A 301 -28.31 9.23 3.95
CA ALA A 301 -27.60 10.05 4.93
C ALA A 301 -28.51 10.62 6.03
N ASP A 302 -29.78 10.84 5.72
CA ASP A 302 -30.74 11.45 6.66
C ASP A 302 -31.59 10.43 7.43
N ALA A 303 -31.63 9.16 7.00
CA ALA A 303 -32.31 8.10 7.70
C ALA A 303 -31.47 7.58 8.86
N ASP A 304 -32.03 7.48 10.04
CA ASP A 304 -31.43 6.87 11.24
C ASP A 304 -30.15 7.53 11.76
N GLN A 305 -30.05 8.87 11.71
CA GLN A 305 -28.97 9.57 12.40
C GLN A 305 -29.16 9.52 13.92
N THR A 306 -28.07 9.26 14.63
CA THR A 306 -28.08 9.40 16.09
C THR A 306 -28.34 10.84 16.50
N THR A 307 -29.23 11.05 17.47
CA THR A 307 -29.52 12.36 18.06
C THR A 307 -28.61 12.70 19.23
N ASP A 308 -27.69 11.79 19.60
CA ASP A 308 -26.75 12.04 20.68
C ASP A 308 -25.74 13.15 20.29
N PRO A 309 -25.76 14.31 21.00
CA PRO A 309 -24.85 15.41 20.70
C PRO A 309 -23.37 15.08 20.96
N LYS A 310 -23.09 14.02 21.71
CA LYS A 310 -21.74 13.54 21.96
C LYS A 310 -21.26 12.51 20.94
N ALA A 311 -22.14 12.06 20.04
CA ALA A 311 -21.73 11.15 18.97
C ALA A 311 -20.68 11.82 18.07
N PRO A 312 -19.69 11.06 17.59
CA PRO A 312 -18.68 11.56 16.67
C PRO A 312 -19.32 12.15 15.42
N LEU A 313 -18.78 13.25 14.92
CA LEU A 313 -19.22 13.87 13.68
C LEU A 313 -18.25 13.54 12.55
N LEU A 314 -18.76 12.88 11.50
CA LEU A 314 -18.02 12.58 10.28
C LEU A 314 -18.49 13.49 9.16
N ARG A 315 -17.59 14.33 8.64
CA ARG A 315 -17.80 15.12 7.43
C ARG A 315 -17.21 14.38 6.25
N VAL A 316 -18.06 13.81 5.44
CA VAL A 316 -17.66 12.94 4.32
C VAL A 316 -17.92 13.65 3.00
N ARG A 317 -16.86 13.79 2.22
CA ARG A 317 -16.95 14.28 0.84
C ARG A 317 -16.56 13.16 -0.12
N VAL A 318 -17.43 12.83 -1.06
CA VAL A 318 -17.15 11.82 -2.09
C VAL A 318 -17.27 12.47 -3.46
N SER A 319 -16.30 12.25 -4.32
CA SER A 319 -16.29 12.75 -5.70
C SER A 319 -15.82 11.65 -6.65
N THR A 320 -16.66 11.30 -7.63
CA THR A 320 -16.30 10.37 -8.71
C THR A 320 -16.45 11.06 -10.06
N SER A 321 -15.41 10.94 -10.91
CA SER A 321 -15.44 11.54 -12.27
C SER A 321 -16.09 10.64 -13.29
N MET A 322 -15.78 9.33 -13.29
CA MET A 322 -16.41 8.30 -14.13
C MET A 322 -16.63 7.06 -13.26
N GLY A 323 -17.87 6.88 -12.81
CA GLY A 323 -18.19 5.77 -11.92
C GLY A 323 -19.33 6.08 -10.96
N GLU A 324 -19.49 5.22 -9.99
CA GLU A 324 -20.59 5.27 -9.04
C GLU A 324 -20.08 5.51 -7.61
N SER A 325 -20.82 6.30 -6.85
CA SER A 325 -20.57 6.50 -5.42
C SER A 325 -21.77 6.03 -4.63
N ARG A 326 -21.54 5.21 -3.62
CA ARG A 326 -22.58 4.68 -2.74
C ARG A 326 -22.21 4.87 -1.29
N VAL A 327 -23.08 5.51 -0.54
CA VAL A 327 -22.97 5.63 0.92
C VAL A 327 -24.16 4.90 1.54
N THR A 328 -23.88 3.91 2.37
CA THR A 328 -24.89 3.10 3.07
C THR A 328 -24.70 3.19 4.57
N ARG A 329 -25.81 3.19 5.33
CA ARG A 329 -25.78 3.13 6.81
C ARG A 329 -26.18 1.74 7.31
N TYR A 330 -25.63 1.32 8.44
CA TYR A 330 -25.90 0.03 9.09
C TYR A 330 -25.86 0.14 10.61
#